data_3089a0e80b1058881d86bdecbdc0d2e4
#
_entry.id   3089a0e80b1058881d86bdecbdc0d2e4
#
_cell.length_a   1.000
_cell.length_b   1.000
_cell.length_c   1.000
_cell.angle_alpha   90.00
_cell.angle_beta   90.00
_cell.angle_gamma   90.00
#
_symmetry.space_group_name_H-M   'P 1'
#
loop_
_entity.id
_entity.type
_entity.pdbx_description
1 polymer ?
#
loop_
_entity_poly.entity_id
_entity_poly.type
_entity_poly.pdbx_seq_one_letter_code
_entity_poly.pdbx_strand_id
1 'polypeptide(L)'
;CEMWLLGSSSKKLKLGIITIPENICEQNASSMLASLIKAVTLLGFSGIAALFDEVDRIASGSKREKKNVVDNMRQIVDMCGSRRLPGFFWAFAVPPEFISDVIAEYPALQQRLNSPLPFSPASPQVPTIDVSSSELKPHEFFKALGQKILRVAAIAWNWNYTASVQNKNLDDLVTEYLSM
;
A
#
# COMPACT_ATOMS: atom_id res chain seq x y z
N CYS A 1 -2.49 -21.44 9.24
CA CYS A 1 -1.58 -20.36 8.77
C CYS A 1 -2.17 -18.98 9.05
N GLU A 2 -3.43 -18.71 8.68
CA GLU A 2 -4.09 -17.41 8.84
C GLU A 2 -4.02 -16.85 10.25
N MET A 3 -4.47 -17.60 11.24
CA MET A 3 -4.43 -17.19 12.66
C MET A 3 -3.01 -16.89 13.16
N TRP A 4 -2.01 -17.56 12.60
CA TRP A 4 -0.61 -17.32 12.94
C TRP A 4 -0.12 -15.98 12.30
N LEU A 5 -0.48 -15.73 11.03
CA LEU A 5 -0.17 -14.47 10.36
C LEU A 5 -0.82 -13.26 11.03
N LEU A 6 -2.03 -13.45 11.57
CA LEU A 6 -2.74 -12.42 12.33
C LEU A 6 -2.20 -12.22 13.77
N GLY A 7 -1.18 -12.98 14.18
CA GLY A 7 -0.67 -12.93 15.55
C GLY A 7 -1.65 -13.45 16.60
N SER A 8 -2.78 -14.02 16.16
CA SER A 8 -3.88 -14.46 17.04
C SER A 8 -3.70 -15.89 17.56
N SER A 9 -2.68 -16.61 17.11
CA SER A 9 -2.42 -17.99 17.51
C SER A 9 -1.44 -18.04 18.67
N SER A 10 -1.81 -18.70 19.75
CA SER A 10 -0.90 -19.06 20.84
C SER A 10 -0.09 -20.34 20.56
N LYS A 11 -0.32 -20.99 19.42
CA LYS A 11 0.30 -22.27 19.07
C LYS A 11 1.37 -22.09 18.01
N LYS A 12 2.45 -22.87 18.15
CA LYS A 12 3.50 -22.99 17.13
C LYS A 12 2.90 -23.42 15.79
N LEU A 13 3.31 -22.78 14.70
CA LEU A 13 2.87 -23.16 13.36
C LEU A 13 3.65 -24.40 12.90
N LYS A 14 2.92 -25.47 12.57
CA LYS A 14 3.48 -26.68 11.97
C LYS A 14 3.14 -26.74 10.49
N LEU A 15 4.16 -26.82 9.64
CA LEU A 15 4.07 -26.98 8.20
C LEU A 15 4.80 -28.26 7.81
N GLY A 16 4.12 -29.40 7.84
CA GLY A 16 4.74 -30.69 7.63
C GLY A 16 5.81 -30.97 8.68
N ILE A 17 7.05 -31.15 8.21
CA ILE A 17 8.23 -31.37 9.09
C ILE A 17 8.79 -30.10 9.70
N ILE A 18 8.38 -28.93 9.21
CA ILE A 18 8.87 -27.61 9.68
C ILE A 18 7.97 -27.14 10.81
N THR A 19 8.58 -26.73 11.90
CA THR A 19 7.88 -26.07 13.01
C THR A 19 8.43 -24.67 13.18
N ILE A 20 7.56 -23.66 13.10
CA ILE A 20 7.90 -22.28 13.45
C ILE A 20 7.60 -22.13 14.95
N PRO A 21 8.62 -21.94 15.78
CA PRO A 21 8.48 -22.03 17.23
C PRO A 21 7.83 -20.79 17.86
N GLU A 22 7.85 -19.67 17.15
CA GLU A 22 7.43 -18.38 17.68
C GLU A 22 6.19 -17.86 16.97
N ASN A 23 5.30 -17.24 17.73
CA ASN A 23 4.19 -16.48 17.18
C ASN A 23 4.69 -15.09 16.76
N ILE A 24 3.96 -14.46 15.82
CA ILE A 24 4.23 -13.07 15.46
C ILE A 24 3.87 -12.19 16.67
N CYS A 25 4.81 -11.36 17.06
CA CYS A 25 4.67 -10.38 18.13
C CYS A 25 5.38 -9.09 17.72
N GLU A 26 5.22 -8.04 18.49
CA GLU A 26 5.80 -6.72 18.21
C GLU A 26 7.32 -6.79 17.99
N GLN A 27 8.02 -7.60 18.76
CA GLN A 27 9.49 -7.73 18.73
C GLN A 27 10.00 -8.43 17.47
N ASN A 28 9.23 -9.35 16.88
CA ASN A 28 9.68 -10.14 15.73
C ASN A 28 8.93 -9.84 14.42
N ALA A 29 7.91 -8.97 14.45
CA ALA A 29 7.06 -8.69 13.30
C ALA A 29 7.86 -8.27 12.05
N SER A 30 8.85 -7.39 12.21
CA SER A 30 9.70 -6.92 11.11
C SER A 30 10.53 -8.05 10.47
N SER A 31 11.07 -8.96 11.30
CA SER A 31 11.84 -10.11 10.82
C SER A 31 10.94 -11.13 10.13
N MET A 32 9.73 -11.32 10.66
CA MET A 32 8.73 -12.21 10.06
C MET A 32 8.23 -11.67 8.71
N LEU A 33 8.03 -10.35 8.61
CA LEU A 33 7.71 -9.70 7.34
C LEU A 33 8.81 -9.93 6.30
N ALA A 34 10.06 -9.68 6.65
CA ALA A 34 11.19 -9.92 5.75
C ALA A 34 11.28 -11.39 5.31
N SER A 35 11.00 -12.32 6.22
CA SER A 35 10.97 -13.77 5.93
C SER A 35 9.82 -14.13 4.99
N LEU A 36 8.64 -13.52 5.17
CA LEU A 36 7.49 -13.71 4.30
C LEU A 36 7.79 -13.23 2.87
N ILE A 37 8.38 -12.04 2.72
CA ILE A 37 8.76 -11.50 1.42
C ILE A 37 9.73 -12.45 0.71
N LYS A 38 10.74 -12.92 1.44
CA LYS A 38 11.70 -13.89 0.91
C LYS A 38 11.03 -15.21 0.50
N ALA A 39 10.10 -15.71 1.30
CA ALA A 39 9.36 -16.93 0.97
C ALA A 39 8.53 -16.76 -0.30
N VAL A 40 7.82 -15.64 -0.46
CA VAL A 40 7.03 -15.32 -1.66
C VAL A 40 7.93 -15.23 -2.90
N THR A 41 9.10 -14.61 -2.78
CA THR A 41 10.08 -14.53 -3.87
C THR A 41 10.62 -15.93 -4.25
N LEU A 42 10.88 -16.81 -3.28
CA LEU A 42 11.30 -18.19 -3.53
C LEU A 42 10.21 -19.04 -4.21
N LEU A 43 8.94 -18.67 -4.03
CA LEU A 43 7.81 -19.29 -4.74
C LEU A 43 7.65 -18.78 -6.19
N GLY A 44 8.54 -17.91 -6.66
CA GLY A 44 8.55 -17.40 -8.04
C GLY A 44 7.76 -16.10 -8.26
N PHE A 45 7.26 -15.48 -7.21
CA PHE A 45 6.63 -14.16 -7.33
C PHE A 45 7.69 -13.04 -7.34
N SER A 46 7.40 -11.95 -8.02
CA SER A 46 8.31 -10.80 -8.11
C SER A 46 8.39 -9.98 -6.81
N GLY A 47 7.41 -10.14 -5.91
CA GLY A 47 7.34 -9.43 -4.63
C GLY A 47 5.93 -9.36 -4.09
N ILE A 48 5.75 -8.47 -3.11
CA ILE A 48 4.48 -8.22 -2.42
C ILE A 48 4.13 -6.74 -2.55
N ALA A 49 2.91 -6.43 -2.94
CA ALA A 49 2.33 -5.09 -2.82
C ALA A 49 1.32 -5.09 -1.66
N ALA A 50 1.55 -4.27 -0.65
CA ALA A 50 0.66 -4.07 0.47
C ALA A 50 0.01 -2.68 0.36
N LEU A 51 -1.31 -2.67 0.32
CA LEU A 51 -2.12 -1.45 0.25
C LEU A 51 -2.86 -1.29 1.57
N PHE A 52 -2.69 -0.14 2.21
CA PHE A 52 -3.32 0.19 3.48
C PHE A 52 -4.31 1.33 3.25
N ASP A 53 -5.56 1.04 3.53
CA ASP A 53 -6.65 2.01 3.50
C ASP A 53 -7.14 2.29 4.92
N GLU A 54 -7.90 3.36 5.11
CA GLU A 54 -8.53 3.74 6.37
C GLU A 54 -7.53 3.98 7.54
N VAL A 55 -6.29 4.31 7.24
CA VAL A 55 -5.27 4.61 8.26
C VAL A 55 -5.65 5.85 9.09
N ASP A 56 -6.47 6.74 8.55
CA ASP A 56 -7.04 7.91 9.20
C ASP A 56 -7.97 7.57 10.37
N ARG A 57 -8.60 6.39 10.40
CA ARG A 57 -9.36 5.92 11.59
C ARG A 57 -8.49 5.91 12.84
N ILE A 58 -7.20 5.71 12.68
CA ILE A 58 -6.22 5.74 13.75
C ILE A 58 -5.93 7.18 14.19
N ALA A 59 -6.15 8.17 13.30
CA ALA A 59 -6.02 9.60 13.65
C ALA A 59 -7.01 10.04 14.72
N SER A 60 -8.16 9.38 14.84
CA SER A 60 -9.13 9.60 15.91
C SER A 60 -8.82 8.82 17.20
N GLY A 61 -7.80 7.97 17.19
CA GLY A 61 -7.35 7.18 18.34
C GLY A 61 -6.58 7.98 19.39
N SER A 62 -6.18 7.30 20.46
CA SER A 62 -5.35 7.86 21.53
C SER A 62 -3.97 8.29 20.99
N LYS A 63 -3.30 9.20 21.70
CA LYS A 63 -1.92 9.61 21.38
C LYS A 63 -0.96 8.42 21.25
N ARG A 64 -1.16 7.37 22.04
CA ARG A 64 -0.35 6.16 22.01
C ARG A 64 -0.57 5.38 20.72
N GLU A 65 -1.81 5.25 20.26
CA GLU A 65 -2.14 4.57 19.00
C GLU A 65 -1.59 5.33 17.79
N LYS A 66 -1.78 6.65 17.76
CA LYS A 66 -1.19 7.52 16.72
C LYS A 66 0.32 7.34 16.65
N LYS A 67 1.00 7.40 17.80
CA LYS A 67 2.44 7.22 17.87
C LYS A 67 2.89 5.85 17.35
N ASN A 68 2.21 4.78 17.76
CA ASN A 68 2.56 3.42 17.32
C ASN A 68 2.46 3.28 15.80
N VAL A 69 1.41 3.84 15.18
CA VAL A 69 1.24 3.80 13.73
C VAL A 69 2.35 4.57 13.02
N VAL A 70 2.62 5.79 13.46
CA VAL A 70 3.65 6.63 12.87
C VAL A 70 5.04 6.00 13.05
N ASP A 71 5.33 5.40 14.20
CA ASP A 71 6.58 4.68 14.43
C ASP A 71 6.70 3.45 13.53
N ASN A 72 5.61 2.70 13.30
CA ASN A 72 5.57 1.59 12.36
C ASN A 72 5.78 2.07 10.91
N MET A 73 5.10 3.13 10.49
CA MET A 73 5.31 3.74 9.16
C MET A 73 6.77 4.14 8.96
N ARG A 74 7.36 4.84 9.94
CA ARG A 74 8.77 5.23 9.90
C ARG A 74 9.69 4.02 9.77
N GLN A 75 9.45 2.98 10.58
CA GLN A 75 10.27 1.77 10.56
C GLN A 75 10.26 1.11 9.18
N ILE A 76 9.13 1.05 8.51
CA ILE A 76 9.03 0.42 7.21
C ILE A 76 9.67 1.30 6.13
N VAL A 77 9.49 2.61 6.17
CA VAL A 77 10.21 3.53 5.28
C VAL A 77 11.73 3.31 5.42
N ASP A 78 12.23 3.20 6.65
CA ASP A 78 13.64 2.94 6.92
C ASP A 78 14.10 1.55 6.44
N MET A 79 13.25 0.53 6.57
CA MET A 79 13.55 -0.82 6.07
C MET A 79 13.56 -0.89 4.54
N CYS A 80 12.65 -0.17 3.86
CA CYS A 80 12.65 -0.06 2.40
C CYS A 80 13.89 0.70 1.90
N GLY A 81 14.19 1.84 2.50
CA GLY A 81 15.36 2.66 2.17
C GLY A 81 16.70 1.94 2.38
N SER A 82 16.79 1.09 3.40
CA SER A 82 17.97 0.26 3.68
C SER A 82 18.02 -1.07 2.92
N ARG A 83 17.11 -1.29 1.97
CA ARG A 83 16.96 -2.53 1.19
C ARG A 83 16.78 -3.80 2.03
N ARG A 84 16.23 -3.68 3.22
CA ARG A 84 15.89 -4.83 4.07
C ARG A 84 14.64 -5.57 3.62
N LEU A 85 13.81 -4.94 2.79
CA LEU A 85 12.59 -5.49 2.23
C LEU A 85 12.64 -5.48 0.69
N PRO A 86 13.55 -6.22 0.05
CA PRO A 86 13.63 -6.28 -1.41
C PRO A 86 12.37 -6.93 -1.97
N GLY A 87 11.78 -6.33 -3.03
CA GLY A 87 10.54 -6.83 -3.61
C GLY A 87 9.28 -6.52 -2.80
N PHE A 88 9.36 -5.58 -1.85
CA PHE A 88 8.20 -5.12 -1.10
C PHE A 88 7.84 -3.70 -1.49
N PHE A 89 6.60 -3.53 -1.93
CA PHE A 89 5.98 -2.23 -2.17
C PHE A 89 4.80 -2.06 -1.23
N TRP A 90 4.65 -0.87 -0.70
CA TRP A 90 3.47 -0.55 0.08
C TRP A 90 3.01 0.88 -0.16
N ALA A 91 1.70 1.08 -0.02
CA ALA A 91 1.08 2.37 -0.16
C ALA A 91 0.03 2.56 0.95
N PHE A 92 -0.04 3.77 1.47
CA PHE A 92 -1.10 4.21 2.37
C PHE A 92 -1.97 5.21 1.63
N ALA A 93 -3.27 4.97 1.64
CA ALA A 93 -4.25 5.98 1.30
C ALA A 93 -4.61 6.75 2.57
N VAL A 94 -4.34 8.04 2.56
CA VAL A 94 -4.59 8.92 3.72
C VAL A 94 -5.20 10.24 3.25
N PRO A 95 -6.12 10.83 4.02
CA PRO A 95 -6.62 12.16 3.73
C PRO A 95 -5.56 13.22 4.03
N PRO A 96 -5.64 14.42 3.41
CA PRO A 96 -4.69 15.51 3.62
C PRO A 96 -4.51 15.89 5.11
N GLU A 97 -5.57 15.80 5.89
CA GLU A 97 -5.59 16.11 7.33
C GLU A 97 -4.69 15.15 8.13
N PHE A 98 -4.54 13.91 7.68
CA PHE A 98 -3.60 12.98 8.31
C PHE A 98 -2.15 13.46 8.19
N ILE A 99 -1.81 14.06 7.06
CA ILE A 99 -0.48 14.62 6.83
C ILE A 99 -0.27 15.87 7.71
N SER A 100 -1.26 16.81 7.72
CA SER A 100 -1.16 18.06 8.47
C SER A 100 -1.24 17.88 9.98
N ASP A 101 -2.06 16.97 10.47
CA ASP A 101 -2.41 16.90 11.89
C ASP A 101 -1.69 15.75 12.62
N VAL A 102 -1.34 14.69 11.88
CA VAL A 102 -0.66 13.54 12.49
C VAL A 102 0.81 13.52 12.12
N ILE A 103 1.14 13.52 10.82
CA ILE A 103 2.54 13.40 10.38
C ILE A 103 3.36 14.62 10.80
N ALA A 104 2.77 15.83 10.80
CA ALA A 104 3.46 17.05 11.19
C ALA A 104 3.94 17.04 12.65
N GLU A 105 3.27 16.30 13.55
CA GLU A 105 3.71 16.12 14.94
C GLU A 105 4.93 15.20 15.09
N TYR A 106 5.34 14.51 13.99
CA TYR A 106 6.44 13.53 14.00
C TYR A 106 7.53 13.89 12.98
N PRO A 107 8.44 14.82 13.32
CA PRO A 107 9.44 15.36 12.38
C PRO A 107 10.29 14.29 11.69
N ALA A 108 10.58 13.19 12.37
CA ALA A 108 11.39 12.11 11.82
C ALA A 108 10.69 11.37 10.66
N LEU A 109 9.36 11.21 10.69
CA LEU A 109 8.60 10.64 9.58
C LEU A 109 8.35 11.70 8.51
N GLN A 110 7.98 12.91 8.92
CA GLN A 110 7.77 14.04 8.01
C GLN A 110 8.99 14.26 7.10
N GLN A 111 10.20 14.25 7.66
CA GLN A 111 11.45 14.38 6.89
C GLN A 111 11.60 13.29 5.81
N ARG A 112 11.17 12.07 6.10
CA ARG A 112 11.25 10.94 5.17
C ARG A 112 10.20 10.97 4.08
N LEU A 113 9.04 11.52 4.39
CA LEU A 113 7.93 11.66 3.43
C LEU A 113 8.02 12.94 2.60
N ASN A 114 8.85 13.88 3.02
CA ASN A 114 9.04 15.13 2.28
C ASN A 114 9.92 14.87 1.05
N SER A 115 9.44 15.31 -0.11
CA SER A 115 10.21 15.27 -1.36
C SER A 115 10.41 16.68 -1.89
N PRO A 116 11.62 17.04 -2.31
CA PRO A 116 11.88 18.34 -2.94
C PRO A 116 11.28 18.43 -4.33
N LEU A 117 10.91 17.31 -4.94
CA LEU A 117 10.34 17.23 -6.28
C LEU A 117 8.94 16.64 -6.22
N PRO A 118 8.00 17.17 -7.03
CA PRO A 118 6.68 16.57 -7.17
C PRO A 118 6.76 15.22 -7.90
N PHE A 119 5.72 14.42 -7.73
CA PHE A 119 5.57 13.19 -8.52
C PHE A 119 5.48 13.51 -10.00
N SER A 120 6.29 12.86 -10.81
CA SER A 120 6.29 12.98 -12.26
C SER A 120 6.91 11.74 -12.91
N PRO A 121 6.75 11.54 -14.23
CA PRO A 121 7.45 10.47 -14.93
C PRO A 121 8.97 10.53 -14.78
N ALA A 122 9.54 11.72 -14.58
CA ALA A 122 10.97 11.91 -14.33
C ALA A 122 11.37 11.69 -12.85
N SER A 123 10.40 11.74 -11.93
CA SER A 123 10.58 11.52 -10.51
C SER A 123 9.50 10.60 -9.94
N PRO A 124 9.48 9.32 -10.33
CA PRO A 124 8.44 8.37 -9.90
C PRO A 124 8.65 7.83 -8.48
N GLN A 125 9.78 8.15 -7.85
CA GLN A 125 10.19 7.59 -6.54
C GLN A 125 9.85 8.51 -5.37
N VAL A 126 8.97 9.48 -5.56
CA VAL A 126 8.55 10.36 -4.46
C VAL A 126 7.75 9.55 -3.42
N PRO A 127 7.99 9.77 -2.13
CA PRO A 127 7.32 9.02 -1.06
C PRO A 127 5.85 9.45 -0.85
N THR A 128 5.47 10.63 -1.30
CA THR A 128 4.11 11.17 -1.15
C THR A 128 3.58 11.64 -2.49
N ILE A 129 2.37 11.18 -2.83
CA ILE A 129 1.67 11.55 -4.06
C ILE A 129 0.36 12.19 -3.66
N ASP A 130 0.17 13.45 -4.03
CA ASP A 130 -1.11 14.13 -3.92
C ASP A 130 -1.95 13.83 -5.17
N VAL A 131 -2.97 13.00 -4.99
CA VAL A 131 -3.87 12.61 -6.09
C VAL A 131 -4.88 13.71 -6.44
N SER A 132 -5.09 14.68 -5.53
CA SER A 132 -5.98 15.82 -5.79
C SER A 132 -5.35 16.87 -6.71
N SER A 133 -4.03 16.89 -6.78
CA SER A 133 -3.25 17.79 -7.63
C SER A 133 -3.11 17.31 -9.08
N SER A 134 -3.90 16.31 -9.49
CA SER A 134 -3.90 15.81 -10.88
C SER A 134 -4.24 16.94 -11.85
N GLU A 135 -3.39 17.16 -12.86
CA GLU A 135 -3.64 18.13 -13.95
C GLU A 135 -4.81 17.67 -14.86
N LEU A 136 -5.22 16.41 -14.75
CA LEU A 136 -6.33 15.86 -15.53
C LEU A 136 -7.66 16.35 -14.96
N LYS A 137 -8.57 16.72 -15.84
CA LYS A 137 -9.96 16.96 -15.47
C LYS A 137 -10.55 15.68 -14.86
N PRO A 138 -11.51 15.76 -13.92
CA PRO A 138 -12.09 14.61 -13.26
C PRO A 138 -12.51 13.49 -14.21
N HIS A 139 -13.19 13.81 -15.29
CA HIS A 139 -13.61 12.83 -16.30
C HIS A 139 -12.41 12.11 -16.93
N GLU A 140 -11.38 12.83 -17.33
CA GLU A 140 -10.17 12.25 -17.93
C GLU A 140 -9.39 11.40 -16.93
N PHE A 141 -9.34 11.83 -15.67
CA PHE A 141 -8.71 11.09 -14.59
C PHE A 141 -9.40 9.75 -14.35
N PHE A 142 -10.72 9.74 -14.15
CA PHE A 142 -11.48 8.51 -13.89
C PHE A 142 -11.47 7.57 -15.10
N LYS A 143 -11.52 8.10 -16.31
CA LYS A 143 -11.38 7.31 -17.53
C LYS A 143 -10.01 6.64 -17.64
N ALA A 144 -8.92 7.38 -17.40
CA ALA A 144 -7.56 6.84 -17.42
C ALA A 144 -7.34 5.78 -16.32
N LEU A 145 -7.88 6.02 -15.13
CA LEU A 145 -7.86 5.07 -14.02
C LEU A 145 -8.60 3.79 -14.37
N GLY A 146 -9.82 3.89 -14.87
CA GLY A 146 -10.63 2.74 -15.28
C GLY A 146 -9.96 1.91 -16.38
N GLN A 147 -9.32 2.55 -17.35
CA GLN A 147 -8.54 1.85 -18.37
C GLN A 147 -7.38 1.05 -17.79
N LYS A 148 -6.68 1.59 -16.79
CA LYS A 148 -5.61 0.85 -16.10
C LYS A 148 -6.16 -0.34 -15.31
N ILE A 149 -7.27 -0.16 -14.61
CA ILE A 149 -7.94 -1.24 -13.87
C ILE A 149 -8.36 -2.36 -14.83
N LEU A 150 -8.98 -2.02 -15.96
CA LEU A 150 -9.39 -3.01 -16.97
C LEU A 150 -8.20 -3.81 -17.52
N ARG A 151 -7.05 -3.16 -17.75
CA ARG A 151 -5.84 -3.85 -18.21
C ARG A 151 -5.31 -4.83 -17.15
N VAL A 152 -5.27 -4.42 -15.89
CA VAL A 152 -4.84 -5.29 -14.78
C VAL A 152 -5.79 -6.47 -14.64
N ALA A 153 -7.10 -6.21 -14.68
CA ALA A 153 -8.13 -7.26 -14.62
C ALA A 153 -8.00 -8.25 -15.79
N ALA A 154 -7.78 -7.76 -17.01
CA ALA A 154 -7.60 -8.60 -18.19
C ALA A 154 -6.40 -9.55 -18.04
N ILE A 155 -5.30 -9.07 -17.48
CA ILE A 155 -4.12 -9.89 -17.22
C ILE A 155 -4.40 -10.90 -16.10
N ALA A 156 -5.00 -10.46 -14.99
CA ALA A 156 -5.21 -11.29 -13.81
C ALA A 156 -6.18 -12.45 -14.07
N TRP A 157 -7.22 -12.22 -14.88
CA TRP A 157 -8.25 -13.23 -15.19
C TRP A 157 -8.14 -13.83 -16.59
N ASN A 158 -7.04 -13.56 -17.29
CA ASN A 158 -6.83 -14.00 -18.69
C ASN A 158 -8.05 -13.65 -19.57
N TRP A 159 -8.55 -12.44 -19.41
CA TRP A 159 -9.76 -11.96 -20.05
C TRP A 159 -9.44 -11.19 -21.32
N ASN A 160 -10.00 -11.66 -22.44
CA ASN A 160 -9.93 -10.94 -23.70
C ASN A 160 -11.06 -9.90 -23.77
N TYR A 161 -10.71 -8.64 -23.88
CA TYR A 161 -11.67 -7.56 -24.01
C TYR A 161 -11.41 -6.74 -25.28
N THR A 162 -12.49 -6.23 -25.88
CA THR A 162 -12.40 -5.32 -27.02
C THR A 162 -12.28 -3.89 -26.49
N ALA A 163 -11.10 -3.30 -26.62
CA ALA A 163 -10.80 -1.97 -26.02
C ALA A 163 -11.80 -0.87 -26.42
N SER A 164 -12.33 -0.89 -27.66
CA SER A 164 -13.31 0.10 -28.12
C SER A 164 -14.64 0.02 -27.36
N VAL A 165 -15.13 -1.20 -27.09
CA VAL A 165 -16.41 -1.42 -26.36
C VAL A 165 -16.23 -1.02 -24.89
N GLN A 166 -15.17 -1.49 -24.25
CA GLN A 166 -14.92 -1.18 -22.85
C GLN A 166 -14.62 0.31 -22.60
N ASN A 167 -13.93 0.97 -23.53
CA ASN A 167 -13.69 2.40 -23.42
C ASN A 167 -14.98 3.21 -23.53
N LYS A 168 -15.94 2.79 -24.38
CA LYS A 168 -17.25 3.43 -24.46
C LYS A 168 -18.05 3.22 -23.17
N ASN A 169 -18.14 1.98 -22.68
CA ASN A 169 -18.84 1.67 -21.44
C ASN A 169 -18.23 2.41 -20.24
N LEU A 170 -16.91 2.54 -20.21
CA LEU A 170 -16.22 3.28 -19.18
C LEU A 170 -16.51 4.79 -19.26
N ASP A 171 -16.58 5.35 -20.44
CA ASP A 171 -16.93 6.76 -20.69
C ASP A 171 -18.35 7.07 -20.21
N ASP A 172 -19.29 6.20 -20.55
CA ASP A 172 -20.69 6.28 -20.11
C ASP A 172 -20.78 6.20 -18.57
N LEU A 173 -20.10 5.25 -17.95
CA LEU A 173 -20.05 5.06 -16.48
C LEU A 173 -19.45 6.29 -15.76
N VAL A 174 -18.34 6.83 -16.25
CA VAL A 174 -17.71 8.01 -15.66
C VAL A 174 -18.60 9.24 -15.80
N THR A 175 -19.28 9.38 -16.92
CA THR A 175 -20.22 10.49 -17.16
C THR A 175 -21.40 10.41 -16.18
N GLU A 176 -21.96 9.22 -16.00
CA GLU A 176 -23.05 8.97 -15.03
C GLU A 176 -22.59 9.29 -13.61
N TYR A 177 -21.44 8.77 -13.19
CA TYR A 177 -20.88 9.01 -11.85
C TYR A 177 -20.66 10.50 -11.54
N LEU A 178 -20.14 11.27 -12.49
CA LEU A 178 -19.87 12.69 -12.30
C LEU A 178 -21.13 13.57 -12.39
N SER A 179 -22.27 13.01 -12.81
CA SER A 179 -23.56 13.71 -12.86
C SER A 179 -24.39 13.55 -11.57
N MET A 180 -24.01 12.63 -10.68
CA MET A 180 -24.63 12.39 -9.37
C MET A 180 -24.18 13.41 -8.33
#